data_0eef3f28dda23e96d6f77fa2050a0425
#
_entry.id   0eef3f28dda23e96d6f77fa2050a0425
#
_cell.length_a   1.000
_cell.length_b   1.000
_cell.length_c   1.000
_cell.angle_alpha   90.00
_cell.angle_beta   90.00
_cell.angle_gamma   90.00
#
_symmetry.space_group_name_H-M   'P 1'
#
loop_
_entity.id
_entity.type
_entity.pdbx_description
1 polymer ?
#
loop_
_entity_poly.entity_id
_entity_poly.type
_entity_poly.pdbx_seq_one_letter_code
_entity_poly.pdbx_strand_id
1 'polypeptide(L)'
;MSNDKGNINTIVIDNGSCYIKAGFKEEEGPRSYFPTVIGFPKYVSKMVGSKEYFIGQDAEDKRGVLNLMNPIKRVMVKDWDYVEKIWDHIFERELRINPAECNLLITHPIKDLKENIGKISQIMFETFKIRGLILSHPTLLSLYSCGKFDGLSIEFGDGSTQFSAIINGYEAPQYCERINIGGKDITKSFGKYLNTKGTNDKVPILNKSILRDIKEKSGYIPFDYNEELKSFKPFDYELPDGTHIMINEKRIKYPMSWIFEPKLKFREEKSIPEICNDLIMKCDLNKTKLYSNIVLSGGNSMFKGLPEKFDRQIRALAPSSFKKIINVIASPEGKVSAWIMDQYLQL
;
A
#
# COMPACT_ATOMS: atom_id res chain seq x y z
N MET A 1 -22.21 42.70 -4.62
CA MET A 1 -21.58 41.65 -5.45
C MET A 1 -20.73 40.83 -4.52
N SER A 2 -21.30 39.74 -4.02
CA SER A 2 -20.59 38.78 -3.16
C SER A 2 -19.55 38.07 -4.04
N ASN A 3 -18.28 38.22 -3.71
CA ASN A 3 -17.19 37.40 -4.21
C ASN A 3 -17.37 35.99 -3.65
N ASP A 4 -18.24 35.22 -4.26
CA ASP A 4 -18.27 33.77 -4.12
C ASP A 4 -17.06 33.24 -4.92
N LYS A 5 -15.88 33.31 -4.33
CA LYS A 5 -14.75 32.45 -4.75
C LYS A 5 -15.21 31.05 -4.43
N GLY A 6 -15.90 30.41 -5.38
CA GLY A 6 -16.30 29.02 -5.27
C GLY A 6 -15.12 28.20 -4.78
N ASN A 7 -15.27 27.58 -3.62
CA ASN A 7 -14.24 26.73 -3.02
C ASN A 7 -13.97 25.61 -4.02
N ILE A 8 -12.80 25.61 -4.68
CA ILE A 8 -12.45 24.58 -5.67
C ILE A 8 -12.19 23.30 -4.89
N ASN A 9 -12.99 22.28 -5.13
CA ASN A 9 -12.80 20.99 -4.49
C ASN A 9 -11.44 20.40 -4.85
N THR A 10 -10.70 19.96 -3.85
CA THR A 10 -9.46 19.21 -4.06
C THR A 10 -9.73 17.75 -3.78
N ILE A 11 -9.45 16.90 -4.76
CA ILE A 11 -9.59 15.45 -4.68
C ILE A 11 -8.22 14.84 -4.44
N VAL A 12 -8.17 13.82 -3.58
CA VAL A 12 -6.98 13.01 -3.32
C VAL A 12 -7.22 11.59 -3.79
N ILE A 13 -6.31 11.06 -4.61
CA ILE A 13 -6.33 9.66 -5.06
C ILE A 13 -5.01 8.99 -4.67
N ASP A 14 -5.07 8.05 -3.73
CA ASP A 14 -3.96 7.12 -3.50
C ASP A 14 -4.10 5.92 -4.45
N ASN A 15 -3.27 5.92 -5.49
CA ASN A 15 -3.33 5.00 -6.62
C ASN A 15 -2.56 3.69 -6.35
N GLY A 16 -3.02 2.93 -5.36
CA GLY A 16 -2.35 1.71 -4.90
C GLY A 16 -2.53 0.49 -5.81
N SER A 17 -1.58 -0.45 -5.77
CA SER A 17 -1.63 -1.70 -6.56
C SER A 17 -2.68 -2.71 -6.12
N CYS A 18 -3.17 -2.60 -4.88
CA CYS A 18 -4.15 -3.53 -4.29
C CYS A 18 -5.48 -2.84 -4.04
N TYR A 19 -5.43 -1.65 -3.49
CA TYR A 19 -6.58 -0.82 -3.19
C TYR A 19 -6.33 0.60 -3.67
N ILE A 20 -7.36 1.22 -4.20
CA ILE A 20 -7.43 2.66 -4.45
C ILE A 20 -8.20 3.30 -3.30
N LYS A 21 -7.76 4.48 -2.90
CA LYS A 21 -8.43 5.32 -1.93
C LYS A 21 -8.66 6.68 -2.57
N ALA A 22 -9.87 7.17 -2.51
CA ALA A 22 -10.24 8.45 -3.11
C ALA A 22 -11.22 9.20 -2.21
N GLY A 23 -11.13 10.53 -2.20
CA GLY A 23 -12.02 11.38 -1.40
C GLY A 23 -11.67 12.84 -1.54
N PHE A 24 -12.35 13.68 -0.78
CA PHE A 24 -12.11 15.11 -0.74
C PHE A 24 -11.12 15.46 0.36
N LYS A 25 -10.31 16.46 0.10
CA LYS A 25 -9.26 16.94 1.01
C LYS A 25 -9.78 17.25 2.42
N GLU A 26 -10.98 17.79 2.52
CA GLU A 26 -11.57 18.24 3.79
C GLU A 26 -12.13 17.10 4.64
N GLU A 27 -12.11 15.85 4.15
CA GLU A 27 -12.66 14.68 4.86
C GLU A 27 -11.61 14.04 5.77
N GLU A 28 -12.05 13.50 6.90
CA GLU A 28 -11.17 12.81 7.86
C GLU A 28 -10.62 11.46 7.33
N GLY A 29 -11.24 10.90 6.30
CA GLY A 29 -10.85 9.64 5.68
C GLY A 29 -11.31 9.54 4.22
N PRO A 30 -10.77 8.58 3.45
CA PRO A 30 -11.15 8.40 2.06
C PRO A 30 -12.62 7.99 1.96
N ARG A 31 -13.41 8.72 1.18
CA ARG A 31 -14.81 8.41 0.90
C ARG A 31 -14.97 7.07 0.18
N SER A 32 -14.00 6.74 -0.64
CA SER A 32 -13.97 5.52 -1.43
C SER A 32 -12.71 4.72 -1.16
N TYR A 33 -12.88 3.42 -0.88
CA TYR A 33 -11.81 2.46 -0.64
C TYR A 33 -12.20 1.12 -1.27
N PHE A 34 -11.61 0.79 -2.42
CA PHE A 34 -11.96 -0.41 -3.17
C PHE A 34 -10.76 -1.10 -3.83
N PRO A 35 -10.87 -2.41 -4.16
CA PRO A 35 -9.81 -3.16 -4.83
C PRO A 35 -9.45 -2.58 -6.21
N THR A 36 -8.15 -2.50 -6.52
CA THR A 36 -7.63 -2.06 -7.82
C THR A 36 -7.79 -3.17 -8.85
N VAL A 37 -9.03 -3.45 -9.23
CA VAL A 37 -9.38 -4.53 -10.15
C VAL A 37 -10.48 -4.11 -11.09
N ILE A 38 -10.41 -4.57 -12.34
CA ILE A 38 -11.46 -4.50 -13.35
C ILE A 38 -11.79 -5.92 -13.81
N GLY A 39 -13.05 -6.22 -13.99
CA GLY A 39 -13.55 -7.54 -14.36
C GLY A 39 -14.39 -7.49 -15.64
N PHE A 40 -14.12 -8.40 -16.58
CA PHE A 40 -14.87 -8.55 -17.80
C PHE A 40 -15.63 -9.88 -17.81
N PRO A 41 -16.91 -9.92 -18.28
CA PRO A 41 -17.67 -11.16 -18.37
C PRO A 41 -16.91 -12.25 -19.12
N LYS A 42 -16.87 -13.47 -18.56
CA LYS A 42 -16.27 -14.64 -19.24
C LYS A 42 -17.04 -15.02 -20.49
N TYR A 43 -18.33 -14.80 -20.46
CA TYR A 43 -19.24 -15.08 -21.58
C TYR A 43 -19.91 -13.77 -21.98
N VAL A 44 -19.76 -13.38 -23.25
CA VAL A 44 -20.41 -12.19 -23.79
C VAL A 44 -21.90 -12.50 -23.90
N SER A 45 -22.69 -11.97 -23.00
CA SER A 45 -24.15 -11.97 -23.16
C SER A 45 -24.53 -10.94 -24.24
N LYS A 46 -25.25 -11.36 -25.27
CA LYS A 46 -25.81 -10.46 -26.29
C LYS A 46 -27.03 -9.67 -25.78
N MET A 47 -27.27 -9.65 -24.48
CA MET A 47 -28.38 -8.86 -23.90
C MET A 47 -28.05 -7.37 -24.00
N VAL A 48 -28.92 -6.63 -24.63
CA VAL A 48 -28.88 -5.16 -24.67
C VAL A 48 -28.91 -4.63 -23.24
N GLY A 49 -27.93 -3.79 -22.87
CA GLY A 49 -27.82 -3.21 -21.53
C GLY A 49 -26.94 -3.99 -20.53
N SER A 50 -26.29 -5.10 -20.92
CA SER A 50 -25.31 -5.75 -20.05
C SER A 50 -24.08 -4.85 -19.86
N LYS A 51 -23.63 -4.68 -18.60
CA LYS A 51 -22.40 -3.93 -18.32
C LYS A 51 -21.22 -4.63 -19.00
N GLU A 52 -20.41 -3.88 -19.71
CA GLU A 52 -19.20 -4.39 -20.37
C GLU A 52 -18.10 -4.77 -19.39
N TYR A 53 -18.02 -4.08 -18.26
CA TYR A 53 -17.03 -4.33 -17.21
C TYR A 53 -17.55 -3.94 -15.81
N PHE A 54 -16.88 -4.44 -14.79
CA PHE A 54 -17.12 -4.17 -13.39
C PHE A 54 -15.81 -3.71 -12.73
N ILE A 55 -15.89 -2.82 -11.74
CA ILE A 55 -14.72 -2.25 -11.06
C ILE A 55 -14.81 -2.50 -9.57
N GLY A 56 -13.66 -2.65 -8.93
CA GLY A 56 -13.52 -2.68 -7.49
C GLY A 56 -14.24 -3.85 -6.84
N GLN A 57 -15.05 -3.57 -5.82
CA GLN A 57 -15.76 -4.59 -5.06
C GLN A 57 -16.79 -5.33 -5.92
N ASP A 58 -17.50 -4.63 -6.81
CA ASP A 58 -18.44 -5.24 -7.77
C ASP A 58 -17.77 -6.33 -8.64
N ALA A 59 -16.50 -6.11 -9.04
CA ALA A 59 -15.74 -7.09 -9.81
C ALA A 59 -15.31 -8.28 -8.94
N GLU A 60 -14.85 -8.04 -7.71
CA GLU A 60 -14.47 -9.11 -6.77
C GLU A 60 -15.66 -9.99 -6.39
N ASP A 61 -16.83 -9.41 -6.15
CA ASP A 61 -18.06 -10.16 -5.79
C ASP A 61 -18.52 -11.07 -6.91
N LYS A 62 -18.35 -10.61 -8.16
CA LYS A 62 -18.73 -11.36 -9.37
C LYS A 62 -17.58 -12.18 -9.97
N ARG A 63 -16.48 -12.39 -9.24
CA ARG A 63 -15.26 -13.10 -9.72
C ARG A 63 -15.52 -14.47 -10.35
N GLY A 64 -16.59 -15.17 -9.92
CA GLY A 64 -16.96 -16.47 -10.48
C GLY A 64 -17.27 -16.43 -11.98
N VAL A 65 -17.87 -15.34 -12.42
CA VAL A 65 -18.34 -15.14 -13.82
C VAL A 65 -17.51 -14.11 -14.61
N LEU A 66 -16.53 -13.47 -13.95
CA LEU A 66 -15.67 -12.45 -14.56
C LEU A 66 -14.22 -12.93 -14.72
N ASN A 67 -13.56 -12.44 -15.76
CA ASN A 67 -12.10 -12.42 -15.87
C ASN A 67 -11.58 -11.16 -15.18
N LEU A 68 -10.90 -11.33 -14.05
CA LEU A 68 -10.36 -10.22 -13.26
C LEU A 68 -8.97 -9.82 -13.75
N MET A 69 -8.78 -8.52 -13.94
CA MET A 69 -7.53 -7.90 -14.33
C MET A 69 -7.10 -6.86 -13.30
N ASN A 70 -5.82 -6.89 -12.92
CA ASN A 70 -5.21 -5.85 -12.08
C ASN A 70 -4.36 -4.96 -12.99
N PRO A 71 -4.79 -3.72 -13.28
CA PRO A 71 -4.06 -2.85 -14.21
C PRO A 71 -2.78 -2.26 -13.62
N ILE A 72 -2.64 -2.27 -12.28
CA ILE A 72 -1.43 -1.82 -11.58
C ILE A 72 -0.75 -3.01 -10.93
N LYS A 73 0.48 -3.33 -11.36
CA LYS A 73 1.26 -4.45 -10.82
C LYS A 73 2.62 -3.96 -10.36
N ARG A 74 2.98 -4.23 -9.10
CA ARG A 74 4.24 -3.75 -8.51
C ARG A 74 4.40 -2.24 -8.63
N VAL A 75 3.30 -1.53 -8.33
CA VAL A 75 3.12 -0.07 -8.41
C VAL A 75 3.28 0.52 -9.82
N MET A 76 3.51 -0.32 -10.83
CA MET A 76 3.62 0.10 -12.22
C MET A 76 2.29 -0.12 -12.96
N VAL A 77 1.84 0.87 -13.69
CA VAL A 77 0.70 0.73 -14.60
C VAL A 77 1.07 -0.24 -15.73
N LYS A 78 0.19 -1.19 -15.99
CA LYS A 78 0.33 -2.20 -17.06
C LYS A 78 -0.66 -1.99 -18.19
N ASP A 79 -1.76 -1.33 -17.90
CA ASP A 79 -2.83 -1.06 -18.86
C ASP A 79 -3.46 0.30 -18.50
N TRP A 80 -3.20 1.28 -19.35
CA TRP A 80 -3.67 2.65 -19.14
C TRP A 80 -5.16 2.81 -19.36
N ASP A 81 -5.73 2.07 -20.33
CA ASP A 81 -7.16 2.12 -20.63
C ASP A 81 -7.98 1.61 -19.45
N TYR A 82 -7.47 0.58 -18.75
CA TYR A 82 -8.13 0.06 -17.56
C TYR A 82 -7.97 0.99 -16.36
N VAL A 83 -6.83 1.66 -16.22
CA VAL A 83 -6.62 2.66 -15.16
C VAL A 83 -7.51 3.87 -15.39
N GLU A 84 -7.64 4.35 -16.64
CA GLU A 84 -8.54 5.45 -17.01
C GLU A 84 -9.99 5.12 -16.66
N LYS A 85 -10.48 3.90 -16.97
CA LYS A 85 -11.81 3.43 -16.58
C LYS A 85 -12.01 3.40 -15.05
N ILE A 86 -10.97 3.06 -14.31
CA ILE A 86 -11.02 3.09 -12.84
C ILE A 86 -11.10 4.53 -12.32
N TRP A 87 -10.33 5.46 -12.89
CA TRP A 87 -10.42 6.88 -12.52
C TRP A 87 -11.77 7.50 -12.89
N ASP A 88 -12.32 7.15 -14.05
CA ASP A 88 -13.68 7.52 -14.46
C ASP A 88 -14.73 7.04 -13.44
N HIS A 89 -14.62 5.78 -13.02
CA HIS A 89 -15.47 5.22 -11.95
C HIS A 89 -15.35 6.01 -10.64
N ILE A 90 -14.15 6.46 -10.26
CA ILE A 90 -13.95 7.29 -9.06
C ILE A 90 -14.75 8.59 -9.19
N PHE A 91 -14.59 9.32 -10.29
CA PHE A 91 -15.27 10.61 -10.47
C PHE A 91 -16.77 10.45 -10.61
N GLU A 92 -17.25 9.53 -11.45
CA GLU A 92 -18.67 9.40 -11.78
C GLU A 92 -19.49 8.67 -10.70
N ARG A 93 -18.93 7.60 -10.10
CA ARG A 93 -19.69 6.70 -9.23
C ARG A 93 -19.40 6.91 -7.76
N GLU A 94 -18.12 6.99 -7.41
CA GLU A 94 -17.69 7.06 -6.02
C GLU A 94 -17.84 8.47 -5.45
N LEU A 95 -17.30 9.47 -6.15
CA LEU A 95 -17.31 10.86 -5.68
C LEU A 95 -18.48 11.67 -6.25
N ARG A 96 -19.00 11.27 -7.41
CA ARG A 96 -20.12 11.93 -8.11
C ARG A 96 -19.86 13.40 -8.36
N ILE A 97 -18.70 13.71 -8.93
CA ILE A 97 -18.23 15.06 -9.17
C ILE A 97 -17.73 15.21 -10.61
N ASN A 98 -17.87 16.41 -11.16
CA ASN A 98 -17.26 16.75 -12.43
C ASN A 98 -15.76 17.05 -12.22
N PRO A 99 -14.84 16.22 -12.75
CA PRO A 99 -13.41 16.43 -12.57
C PRO A 99 -12.90 17.77 -13.11
N ALA A 100 -13.55 18.34 -14.13
CA ALA A 100 -13.19 19.63 -14.70
C ALA A 100 -13.35 20.82 -13.72
N GLU A 101 -13.99 20.62 -12.59
CA GLU A 101 -14.19 21.63 -11.55
C GLU A 101 -13.23 21.46 -10.37
N CYS A 102 -12.31 20.49 -10.42
CA CYS A 102 -11.51 20.06 -9.29
C CYS A 102 -10.01 20.23 -9.51
N ASN A 103 -9.29 20.40 -8.41
CA ASN A 103 -7.86 20.09 -8.33
C ASN A 103 -7.69 18.63 -7.90
N LEU A 104 -6.59 18.01 -8.32
CA LEU A 104 -6.30 16.61 -8.01
C LEU A 104 -4.88 16.45 -7.43
N LEU A 105 -4.79 15.76 -6.30
CA LEU A 105 -3.55 15.14 -5.85
C LEU A 105 -3.64 13.64 -6.12
N ILE A 106 -2.66 13.09 -6.82
CA ILE A 106 -2.59 11.64 -7.08
C ILE A 106 -1.22 11.09 -6.72
N THR A 107 -1.19 9.93 -6.06
CA THR A 107 0.06 9.28 -5.71
C THR A 107 0.64 8.50 -6.88
N HIS A 108 1.97 8.53 -6.98
CA HIS A 108 2.75 7.69 -7.89
C HIS A 108 3.98 7.12 -7.17
N PRO A 109 4.58 6.00 -7.64
CA PRO A 109 5.67 5.36 -6.93
C PRO A 109 6.99 6.13 -7.04
N ILE A 110 7.85 5.95 -6.03
CA ILE A 110 9.24 6.41 -6.09
C ILE A 110 9.96 5.76 -7.30
N LYS A 111 10.83 6.53 -7.95
CA LYS A 111 11.57 6.06 -9.15
C LYS A 111 10.63 5.60 -10.27
N ASP A 112 9.52 6.29 -10.44
CA ASP A 112 8.62 6.06 -11.58
C ASP A 112 9.27 6.52 -12.89
N LEU A 113 8.81 5.93 -13.99
CA LEU A 113 9.28 6.33 -15.31
C LEU A 113 8.68 7.71 -15.69
N LYS A 114 9.48 8.55 -16.34
CA LYS A 114 9.01 9.87 -16.81
C LYS A 114 7.80 9.74 -17.75
N GLU A 115 7.79 8.70 -18.56
CA GLU A 115 6.68 8.38 -19.47
C GLU A 115 5.38 8.11 -18.72
N ASN A 116 5.44 7.42 -17.56
CA ASN A 116 4.27 7.19 -16.72
C ASN A 116 3.73 8.49 -16.12
N ILE A 117 4.63 9.33 -15.60
CA ILE A 117 4.28 10.65 -15.07
C ILE A 117 3.63 11.52 -16.16
N GLY A 118 4.23 11.53 -17.37
CA GLY A 118 3.68 12.22 -18.53
C GLY A 118 2.29 11.67 -18.92
N LYS A 119 2.11 10.35 -18.90
CA LYS A 119 0.82 9.73 -19.25
C LYS A 119 -0.27 10.03 -18.21
N ILE A 120 0.05 10.02 -16.92
CA ILE A 120 -0.89 10.46 -15.87
C ILE A 120 -1.32 11.89 -16.16
N SER A 121 -0.36 12.79 -16.35
CA SER A 121 -0.64 14.22 -16.63
C SER A 121 -1.48 14.40 -17.88
N GLN A 122 -1.15 13.69 -18.96
CA GLN A 122 -1.91 13.71 -20.21
C GLN A 122 -3.37 13.33 -19.98
N ILE A 123 -3.65 12.17 -19.37
CA ILE A 123 -5.02 11.71 -19.15
C ILE A 123 -5.78 12.68 -18.25
N MET A 124 -5.15 13.17 -17.18
CA MET A 124 -5.82 14.08 -16.24
C MET A 124 -6.20 15.41 -16.88
N PHE A 125 -5.33 16.01 -17.72
CA PHE A 125 -5.63 17.28 -18.35
C PHE A 125 -6.42 17.14 -19.66
N GLU A 126 -6.17 16.10 -20.47
CA GLU A 126 -6.80 15.97 -21.77
C GLU A 126 -8.14 15.22 -21.71
N THR A 127 -8.25 14.15 -20.91
CA THR A 127 -9.49 13.38 -20.76
C THR A 127 -10.39 13.97 -19.69
N PHE A 128 -9.89 14.08 -18.45
CA PHE A 128 -10.69 14.53 -17.30
C PHE A 128 -10.76 16.06 -17.17
N LYS A 129 -9.88 16.80 -17.86
CA LYS A 129 -9.86 18.27 -17.90
C LYS A 129 -9.77 18.94 -16.52
N ILE A 130 -9.06 18.31 -15.58
CA ILE A 130 -8.87 18.83 -14.23
C ILE A 130 -8.21 20.22 -14.26
N ARG A 131 -8.46 21.03 -13.21
CA ARG A 131 -7.91 22.40 -13.12
C ARG A 131 -6.45 22.44 -12.72
N GLY A 132 -6.05 21.58 -11.79
CA GLY A 132 -4.69 21.50 -11.27
C GLY A 132 -4.33 20.07 -10.88
N LEU A 133 -3.06 19.71 -11.06
CA LEU A 133 -2.53 18.38 -10.75
C LEU A 133 -1.31 18.50 -9.85
N ILE A 134 -1.33 17.74 -8.75
CA ILE A 134 -0.15 17.48 -7.94
C ILE A 134 0.12 16.00 -7.98
N LEU A 135 1.37 15.66 -8.32
CA LEU A 135 1.90 14.31 -8.24
C LEU A 135 2.81 14.20 -7.01
N SER A 136 2.55 13.23 -6.16
CA SER A 136 3.32 13.04 -4.94
C SER A 136 3.61 11.58 -4.65
N HIS A 137 4.66 11.31 -3.88
CA HIS A 137 4.97 9.97 -3.43
C HIS A 137 4.24 9.64 -2.11
N PRO A 138 3.72 8.43 -1.96
CA PRO A 138 3.00 8.04 -0.74
C PRO A 138 3.86 8.12 0.53
N THR A 139 5.19 7.95 0.39
CA THR A 139 6.15 8.09 1.51
C THR A 139 6.23 9.52 2.05
N LEU A 140 6.26 10.53 1.16
CA LEU A 140 6.26 11.94 1.56
C LEU A 140 4.97 12.28 2.30
N LEU A 141 3.85 11.89 1.70
CA LEU A 141 2.53 12.15 2.28
C LEU A 141 2.39 11.48 3.65
N SER A 142 2.86 10.24 3.81
CA SER A 142 2.81 9.52 5.09
C SER A 142 3.68 10.15 6.18
N LEU A 143 4.82 10.77 5.85
CA LEU A 143 5.61 11.51 6.81
C LEU A 143 4.85 12.75 7.30
N TYR A 144 4.24 13.46 6.38
CA TYR A 144 3.47 14.65 6.69
C TYR A 144 2.22 14.34 7.53
N SER A 145 1.53 13.22 7.28
CA SER A 145 0.38 12.79 8.10
C SER A 145 0.75 12.59 9.58
N CYS A 146 2.03 12.39 9.89
CA CYS A 146 2.57 12.36 11.25
C CYS A 146 3.03 13.73 11.77
N GLY A 147 2.77 14.83 11.05
CA GLY A 147 3.22 16.18 11.41
C GLY A 147 4.73 16.36 11.34
N LYS A 148 5.43 15.61 10.48
CA LYS A 148 6.89 15.65 10.34
C LYS A 148 7.29 16.17 8.97
N PHE A 149 8.35 17.00 8.95
CA PHE A 149 8.95 17.55 7.73
C PHE A 149 10.37 17.04 7.48
N ASP A 150 10.95 16.34 8.43
CA ASP A 150 12.23 15.65 8.34
C ASP A 150 12.09 14.23 8.88
N GLY A 151 12.59 13.24 8.17
CA GLY A 151 12.54 11.84 8.60
C GLY A 151 12.80 10.85 7.48
N LEU A 152 12.81 9.58 7.81
CA LEU A 152 12.79 8.49 6.84
C LEU A 152 11.41 7.84 6.86
N SER A 153 10.71 7.89 5.75
CA SER A 153 9.42 7.22 5.59
C SER A 153 9.57 5.90 4.84
N ILE A 154 8.91 4.86 5.35
CA ILE A 154 8.89 3.52 4.77
C ILE A 154 7.44 3.13 4.51
N GLU A 155 7.08 2.94 3.24
CA GLU A 155 5.77 2.45 2.87
C GLU A 155 5.81 0.96 2.56
N PHE A 156 5.10 0.18 3.37
CA PHE A 156 4.90 -1.26 3.22
C PHE A 156 3.67 -1.56 2.36
N GLY A 157 3.80 -1.37 1.05
CA GLY A 157 2.71 -1.59 0.09
C GLY A 157 2.46 -3.05 -0.26
N ASP A 158 1.41 -3.31 -1.02
CA ASP A 158 1.14 -4.65 -1.57
C ASP A 158 2.08 -4.98 -2.73
N GLY A 159 2.35 -4.01 -3.60
CA GLY A 159 3.18 -4.19 -4.80
C GLY A 159 4.68 -4.07 -4.58
N SER A 160 5.10 -3.23 -3.64
CA SER A 160 6.50 -2.91 -3.34
C SER A 160 6.63 -2.35 -1.94
N THR A 161 7.87 -2.24 -1.44
CA THR A 161 8.22 -1.43 -0.29
C THR A 161 9.07 -0.26 -0.76
N GLN A 162 8.74 0.94 -0.30
CA GLN A 162 9.35 2.20 -0.73
C GLN A 162 9.93 2.94 0.47
N PHE A 163 11.07 3.59 0.27
CA PHE A 163 11.81 4.34 1.29
C PHE A 163 12.11 5.73 0.76
N SER A 164 11.84 6.77 1.53
CA SER A 164 12.23 8.14 1.22
C SER A 164 12.86 8.81 2.42
N ALA A 165 14.06 9.36 2.24
CA ALA A 165 14.60 10.36 3.15
C ALA A 165 14.03 11.73 2.78
N ILE A 166 13.36 12.37 3.74
CA ILE A 166 12.77 13.70 3.59
C ILE A 166 13.56 14.66 4.48
N ILE A 167 14.00 15.78 3.89
CA ILE A 167 14.84 16.78 4.54
C ILE A 167 14.26 18.15 4.25
N ASN A 168 13.96 18.90 5.31
CA ASN A 168 13.33 20.23 5.22
C ASN A 168 12.05 20.22 4.38
N GLY A 169 11.25 19.17 4.45
CA GLY A 169 10.01 19.02 3.71
C GLY A 169 10.17 18.50 2.28
N TYR A 170 11.37 18.21 1.80
CA TYR A 170 11.60 17.72 0.43
C TYR A 170 12.23 16.34 0.43
N GLU A 171 11.80 15.53 -0.50
CA GLU A 171 12.46 14.24 -0.73
C GLU A 171 13.86 14.44 -1.28
N ALA A 172 14.79 13.64 -0.80
CA ALA A 172 16.17 13.58 -1.31
C ALA A 172 16.29 12.36 -2.26
N PRO A 173 16.19 12.54 -3.60
CA PRO A 173 16.02 11.44 -4.55
C PRO A 173 17.16 10.41 -4.51
N GLN A 174 18.39 10.84 -4.17
CA GLN A 174 19.56 9.98 -4.02
C GLN A 174 19.47 9.05 -2.79
N TYR A 175 18.60 9.38 -1.83
CA TYR A 175 18.36 8.59 -0.62
C TYR A 175 16.93 8.01 -0.61
N CYS A 176 16.35 7.84 -1.78
CA CYS A 176 15.11 7.10 -1.99
C CYS A 176 15.40 5.72 -2.55
N GLU A 177 14.69 4.69 -2.09
CA GLU A 177 14.84 3.32 -2.56
C GLU A 177 13.46 2.68 -2.75
N ARG A 178 13.38 1.74 -3.71
CA ARG A 178 12.20 0.92 -3.93
C ARG A 178 12.60 -0.51 -4.17
N ILE A 179 12.10 -1.41 -3.35
CA ILE A 179 12.27 -2.84 -3.55
C ILE A 179 10.95 -3.46 -4.04
N ASN A 180 11.05 -4.39 -4.99
CA ASN A 180 9.90 -5.04 -5.60
C ASN A 180 9.38 -6.22 -4.76
N ILE A 181 9.36 -6.04 -3.45
CA ILE A 181 8.79 -6.99 -2.48
C ILE A 181 7.67 -6.29 -1.74
N GLY A 182 6.52 -6.94 -1.63
CA GLY A 182 5.34 -6.39 -1.00
C GLY A 182 4.36 -7.44 -0.48
N GLY A 183 3.24 -7.00 0.04
CA GLY A 183 2.23 -7.84 0.66
C GLY A 183 1.74 -8.98 -0.23
N LYS A 184 1.70 -8.78 -1.55
CA LYS A 184 1.34 -9.83 -2.50
C LYS A 184 2.33 -10.99 -2.53
N ASP A 185 3.61 -10.77 -2.20
CA ASP A 185 4.62 -11.83 -2.15
C ASP A 185 4.42 -12.69 -0.91
N ILE A 186 4.01 -12.07 0.22
CA ILE A 186 3.58 -12.78 1.42
C ILE A 186 2.35 -13.63 1.09
N THR A 187 1.31 -13.02 0.50
CA THR A 187 0.08 -13.71 0.11
C THR A 187 0.35 -14.89 -0.82
N LYS A 188 1.19 -14.71 -1.84
CA LYS A 188 1.58 -15.77 -2.78
C LYS A 188 2.32 -16.90 -2.09
N SER A 189 3.21 -16.58 -1.16
CA SER A 189 4.00 -17.55 -0.42
C SER A 189 3.13 -18.35 0.52
N PHE A 190 2.19 -17.70 1.17
CA PHE A 190 1.21 -18.30 2.04
C PHE A 190 0.29 -19.24 1.26
N GLY A 191 -0.22 -18.82 0.10
CA GLY A 191 -1.04 -19.65 -0.76
C GLY A 191 -0.31 -20.90 -1.28
N LYS A 192 0.95 -20.76 -1.68
CA LYS A 192 1.77 -21.92 -2.06
C LYS A 192 1.86 -22.93 -0.92
N TYR A 193 2.04 -22.45 0.30
CA TYR A 193 2.13 -23.33 1.46
C TYR A 193 0.82 -24.05 1.76
N LEU A 194 -0.30 -23.33 1.83
CA LEU A 194 -1.62 -23.92 2.09
C LEU A 194 -2.03 -24.94 1.02
N ASN A 195 -1.66 -24.69 -0.24
CA ASN A 195 -2.03 -25.56 -1.36
C ASN A 195 -1.08 -26.76 -1.57
N THR A 196 0.16 -26.74 -1.03
CA THR A 196 1.17 -27.78 -1.34
C THR A 196 1.44 -28.76 -0.20
N LYS A 197 1.23 -28.37 1.04
CA LYS A 197 1.44 -29.25 2.19
C LYS A 197 0.12 -29.41 2.93
N GLY A 198 -0.73 -30.22 2.35
CA GLY A 198 -1.98 -30.58 2.99
C GLY A 198 -1.80 -30.92 4.46
N THR A 199 -2.52 -30.23 5.28
CA THR A 199 -3.25 -30.93 6.33
C THR A 199 -3.95 -32.10 5.65
N ASN A 200 -4.12 -33.24 6.32
CA ASN A 200 -4.85 -34.39 5.79
C ASN A 200 -6.28 -34.06 5.32
N ASP A 201 -6.71 -32.85 5.50
CA ASP A 201 -7.94 -32.25 5.02
C ASP A 201 -7.69 -31.59 3.66
N LYS A 202 -8.51 -31.95 2.68
CA LYS A 202 -8.53 -31.35 1.32
C LYS A 202 -8.88 -29.87 1.42
N VAL A 203 -7.89 -29.02 1.75
CA VAL A 203 -8.09 -27.56 1.71
C VAL A 203 -8.33 -27.18 0.24
N PRO A 204 -9.47 -26.56 -0.10
CA PRO A 204 -9.74 -26.15 -1.45
C PRO A 204 -8.68 -25.15 -1.93
N ILE A 205 -8.42 -25.10 -3.23
CA ILE A 205 -7.50 -24.09 -3.80
C ILE A 205 -8.05 -22.70 -3.52
N LEU A 206 -7.42 -22.01 -2.58
CA LEU A 206 -7.85 -20.69 -2.12
C LEU A 206 -7.49 -19.62 -3.16
N ASN A 207 -8.43 -18.75 -3.47
CA ASN A 207 -8.17 -17.60 -4.33
C ASN A 207 -7.36 -16.51 -3.59
N LYS A 208 -6.85 -15.53 -4.35
CA LYS A 208 -5.98 -14.49 -3.78
C LYS A 208 -6.68 -13.60 -2.75
N SER A 209 -7.97 -13.31 -2.91
CA SER A 209 -8.69 -12.44 -1.97
C SER A 209 -8.86 -13.11 -0.62
N ILE A 210 -9.20 -14.40 -0.59
CA ILE A 210 -9.26 -15.20 0.64
C ILE A 210 -7.87 -15.28 1.29
N LEU A 211 -6.82 -15.61 0.52
CA LEU A 211 -5.46 -15.68 1.05
C LEU A 211 -4.98 -14.34 1.64
N ARG A 212 -5.41 -13.22 1.05
CA ARG A 212 -5.15 -11.89 1.56
C ARG A 212 -5.89 -11.65 2.87
N ASP A 213 -7.17 -11.96 2.92
CA ASP A 213 -7.98 -11.82 4.13
C ASP A 213 -7.42 -12.65 5.29
N ILE A 214 -7.06 -13.91 5.05
CA ILE A 214 -6.37 -14.74 6.02
C ILE A 214 -5.06 -14.09 6.51
N LYS A 215 -4.22 -13.59 5.59
CA LYS A 215 -2.98 -12.89 5.94
C LYS A 215 -3.25 -11.67 6.83
N GLU A 216 -4.24 -10.86 6.50
CA GLU A 216 -4.55 -9.63 7.22
C GLU A 216 -5.17 -9.89 8.59
N LYS A 217 -6.04 -10.89 8.71
CA LYS A 217 -6.68 -11.26 9.98
C LYS A 217 -5.79 -12.05 10.92
N SER A 218 -4.96 -12.93 10.38
CA SER A 218 -4.18 -13.87 11.20
C SER A 218 -2.70 -13.54 11.33
N GLY A 219 -2.15 -12.69 10.43
CA GLY A 219 -0.73 -12.38 10.40
C GLY A 219 -0.31 -11.44 11.52
N TYR A 220 0.84 -11.73 12.13
CA TYR A 220 1.50 -10.84 13.09
C TYR A 220 3.01 -11.12 13.12
N ILE A 221 3.78 -10.27 13.78
CA ILE A 221 5.23 -10.36 13.89
C ILE A 221 5.58 -10.53 15.37
N PRO A 222 6.02 -11.72 15.78
CA PRO A 222 6.42 -11.96 17.16
C PRO A 222 7.74 -11.26 17.47
N PHE A 223 7.91 -10.88 18.72
CA PHE A 223 9.16 -10.29 19.20
C PHE A 223 10.32 -11.30 19.06
N ASP A 224 10.13 -12.54 19.51
CA ASP A 224 11.02 -13.68 19.30
C ASP A 224 10.25 -14.84 18.68
N TYR A 225 10.71 -15.29 17.50
CA TYR A 225 10.01 -16.35 16.76
C TYR A 225 10.09 -17.70 17.46
N ASN A 226 11.24 -18.03 18.06
CA ASN A 226 11.43 -19.34 18.69
C ASN A 226 10.66 -19.43 19.99
N GLU A 227 10.59 -18.36 20.77
CA GLU A 227 9.77 -18.32 21.99
C GLU A 227 8.28 -18.40 21.65
N GLU A 228 7.85 -17.69 20.60
CA GLU A 228 6.45 -17.74 20.14
C GLU A 228 6.02 -19.14 19.73
N LEU A 229 6.91 -19.92 19.11
CA LEU A 229 6.60 -21.30 18.72
C LEU A 229 6.32 -22.23 19.91
N LYS A 230 6.85 -21.95 21.09
CA LYS A 230 6.61 -22.78 22.29
C LYS A 230 5.17 -22.68 22.79
N SER A 231 4.52 -21.56 22.59
CA SER A 231 3.13 -21.29 23.02
C SER A 231 2.16 -21.11 21.85
N PHE A 232 2.62 -21.41 20.63
CA PHE A 232 1.84 -21.15 19.42
C PHE A 232 0.52 -21.92 19.41
N LYS A 233 -0.56 -21.19 19.06
CA LYS A 233 -1.88 -21.78 18.81
C LYS A 233 -2.28 -21.56 17.36
N PRO A 234 -2.76 -22.60 16.65
CA PRO A 234 -3.34 -22.42 15.33
C PRO A 234 -4.49 -21.43 15.35
N PHE A 235 -4.67 -20.72 14.23
CA PHE A 235 -5.77 -19.78 14.04
C PHE A 235 -6.86 -20.45 13.21
N ASP A 236 -8.06 -20.50 13.75
CA ASP A 236 -9.24 -21.00 13.04
C ASP A 236 -9.79 -19.91 12.12
N TYR A 237 -9.93 -20.24 10.84
CA TYR A 237 -10.45 -19.33 9.84
C TYR A 237 -11.64 -19.96 9.12
N GLU A 238 -12.79 -19.30 9.18
CA GLU A 238 -14.00 -19.68 8.46
C GLU A 238 -13.95 -19.15 7.02
N LEU A 239 -14.06 -20.05 6.05
CA LEU A 239 -14.18 -19.74 4.63
C LEU A 239 -15.59 -19.20 4.30
N PRO A 240 -15.75 -18.48 3.18
CA PRO A 240 -17.08 -17.96 2.76
C PRO A 240 -18.18 -19.02 2.57
N ASP A 241 -17.81 -20.28 2.42
CA ASP A 241 -18.73 -21.42 2.34
C ASP A 241 -19.05 -22.08 3.69
N GLY A 242 -18.56 -21.50 4.79
CA GLY A 242 -18.73 -22.04 6.15
C GLY A 242 -17.71 -23.11 6.54
N THR A 243 -16.79 -23.48 5.65
CA THR A 243 -15.73 -24.46 5.97
C THR A 243 -14.67 -23.82 6.86
N HIS A 244 -14.26 -24.51 7.92
CA HIS A 244 -13.19 -24.06 8.82
C HIS A 244 -11.84 -24.62 8.41
N ILE A 245 -10.81 -23.78 8.40
CA ILE A 245 -9.43 -24.18 8.14
C ILE A 245 -8.49 -23.68 9.25
N MET A 246 -7.59 -24.56 9.69
CA MET A 246 -6.61 -24.22 10.73
C MET A 246 -5.33 -23.65 10.11
N ILE A 247 -5.02 -22.43 10.45
CA ILE A 247 -3.82 -21.73 9.98
C ILE A 247 -2.70 -21.86 11.02
N ASN A 248 -1.61 -22.50 10.63
CA ASN A 248 -0.48 -22.78 11.52
C ASN A 248 0.54 -21.64 11.61
N GLU A 249 1.75 -21.93 12.17
CA GLU A 249 2.83 -20.96 12.40
C GLU A 249 3.32 -20.20 11.13
N LYS A 250 2.94 -20.64 9.93
CA LYS A 250 3.33 -19.95 8.70
C LYS A 250 2.73 -18.54 8.58
N ARG A 251 1.61 -18.29 9.27
CA ARG A 251 0.99 -16.95 9.34
C ARG A 251 1.92 -15.89 9.95
N ILE A 252 2.84 -16.30 10.82
CA ILE A 252 3.85 -15.43 11.43
C ILE A 252 5.19 -15.49 10.71
N LYS A 253 5.57 -16.69 10.24
CA LYS A 253 6.87 -16.90 9.58
C LYS A 253 7.03 -16.10 8.30
N TYR A 254 6.00 -16.02 7.46
CA TYR A 254 6.13 -15.35 6.17
C TYR A 254 6.23 -13.82 6.27
N PRO A 255 5.38 -13.11 7.04
CA PRO A 255 5.57 -11.68 7.26
C PRO A 255 6.94 -11.36 7.85
N MET A 256 7.36 -12.12 8.86
CA MET A 256 8.65 -11.93 9.51
C MET A 256 9.82 -12.14 8.55
N SER A 257 9.82 -13.24 7.79
CA SER A 257 10.90 -13.55 6.84
C SER A 257 11.05 -12.47 5.76
N TRP A 258 9.92 -11.91 5.30
CA TRP A 258 9.97 -10.85 4.30
C TRP A 258 10.62 -9.57 4.83
N ILE A 259 10.24 -9.14 6.03
CA ILE A 259 10.66 -7.84 6.56
C ILE A 259 12.07 -7.92 7.17
N PHE A 260 12.36 -8.99 7.91
CA PHE A 260 13.55 -9.09 8.76
C PHE A 260 14.59 -10.10 8.29
N GLU A 261 14.19 -11.12 7.52
CA GLU A 261 15.07 -12.21 7.10
C GLU A 261 14.85 -12.61 5.63
N PRO A 262 14.97 -11.67 4.66
CA PRO A 262 14.63 -11.93 3.26
C PRO A 262 15.50 -13.01 2.61
N LYS A 263 16.72 -13.22 3.10
CA LYS A 263 17.65 -14.27 2.64
C LYS A 263 17.04 -15.67 2.67
N LEU A 264 16.12 -15.93 3.60
CA LEU A 264 15.45 -17.21 3.70
C LEU A 264 14.56 -17.53 2.49
N LYS A 265 14.17 -16.51 1.72
CA LYS A 265 13.19 -16.65 0.63
C LYS A 265 13.50 -15.90 -0.65
N PHE A 266 14.17 -14.77 -0.59
CA PHE A 266 14.30 -13.78 -1.66
C PHE A 266 15.74 -13.58 -2.16
N ARG A 267 16.66 -14.47 -1.86
CA ARG A 267 18.09 -14.43 -2.29
C ARG A 267 18.74 -13.05 -2.13
N GLU A 268 19.70 -12.95 -1.24
CA GLU A 268 20.69 -11.86 -1.13
C GLU A 268 20.18 -10.44 -0.84
N GLU A 269 18.87 -10.20 -0.70
CA GLU A 269 18.37 -8.88 -0.35
C GLU A 269 18.55 -8.61 1.15
N LYS A 270 18.91 -7.36 1.48
CA LYS A 270 19.00 -6.88 2.85
C LYS A 270 17.61 -6.85 3.50
N SER A 271 17.56 -7.01 4.80
CA SER A 271 16.33 -6.78 5.57
C SER A 271 15.91 -5.32 5.47
N ILE A 272 14.60 -5.05 5.68
CA ILE A 272 14.08 -3.69 5.61
C ILE A 272 14.76 -2.77 6.64
N PRO A 273 15.01 -3.17 7.90
CA PRO A 273 15.82 -2.37 8.82
C PRO A 273 17.25 -2.10 8.36
N GLU A 274 17.91 -3.07 7.68
CA GLU A 274 19.25 -2.84 7.11
C GLU A 274 19.24 -1.81 5.99
N ILE A 275 18.27 -1.89 5.08
CA ILE A 275 18.10 -0.88 4.01
C ILE A 275 17.84 0.51 4.62
N CYS A 276 16.96 0.58 5.62
CA CYS A 276 16.67 1.80 6.36
C CYS A 276 17.95 2.41 6.95
N ASN A 277 18.72 1.62 7.70
CA ASN A 277 19.96 2.06 8.30
C ASN A 277 20.98 2.53 7.25
N ASP A 278 21.13 1.79 6.16
CA ASP A 278 22.05 2.14 5.08
C ASP A 278 21.70 3.47 4.41
N LEU A 279 20.42 3.73 4.17
CA LEU A 279 19.95 4.98 3.61
C LEU A 279 20.25 6.16 4.54
N ILE A 280 19.99 6.01 5.84
CA ILE A 280 20.31 7.05 6.84
C ILE A 280 21.82 7.26 6.91
N MET A 281 22.61 6.19 6.90
CA MET A 281 24.08 6.29 7.00
C MET A 281 24.72 6.92 5.76
N LYS A 282 24.16 6.72 4.57
CA LYS A 282 24.59 7.38 3.34
C LYS A 282 24.27 8.88 3.32
N CYS A 283 23.26 9.30 4.07
CA CYS A 283 22.87 10.71 4.14
C CYS A 283 23.83 11.46 5.07
N ASP A 284 24.75 12.25 4.52
CA ASP A 284 25.73 13.01 5.31
C ASP A 284 25.10 14.15 6.13
N LEU A 285 23.96 14.63 5.68
CA LEU A 285 23.20 15.69 6.32
C LEU A 285 22.02 15.11 7.11
N ASN A 286 21.81 15.60 8.34
CA ASN A 286 20.59 15.32 9.12
C ASN A 286 20.35 13.89 9.60
N LYS A 287 21.39 13.03 9.77
CA LYS A 287 21.22 11.66 10.34
C LYS A 287 20.38 11.66 11.64
N THR A 288 20.61 12.65 12.48
CA THR A 288 19.87 12.82 13.74
C THR A 288 18.36 12.93 13.48
N LYS A 289 17.95 13.80 12.55
CA LYS A 289 16.54 13.98 12.22
C LYS A 289 15.92 12.75 11.56
N LEU A 290 16.68 12.05 10.71
CA LEU A 290 16.23 10.83 10.04
C LEU A 290 15.99 9.71 11.06
N TYR A 291 16.93 9.49 12.01
CA TYR A 291 16.74 8.50 13.07
C TYR A 291 15.63 8.87 14.06
N SER A 292 15.43 10.15 14.34
CA SER A 292 14.38 10.60 15.28
C SER A 292 12.96 10.55 14.71
N ASN A 293 12.82 10.35 13.39
CA ASN A 293 11.53 10.28 12.72
C ASN A 293 11.53 9.18 11.64
N ILE A 294 11.45 7.92 12.04
CA ILE A 294 11.28 6.80 11.12
C ILE A 294 9.79 6.47 11.08
N VAL A 295 9.12 6.77 9.97
CA VAL A 295 7.68 6.55 9.82
C VAL A 295 7.41 5.27 9.05
N LEU A 296 6.57 4.39 9.61
CA LEU A 296 6.10 3.16 8.99
C LEU A 296 4.66 3.35 8.52
N SER A 297 4.41 3.16 7.23
CA SER A 297 3.09 3.33 6.60
C SER A 297 2.77 2.20 5.63
N GLY A 298 1.58 2.25 5.00
CA GLY A 298 1.09 1.24 4.07
C GLY A 298 0.40 0.07 4.75
N GLY A 299 -0.37 -0.71 3.99
CA GLY A 299 -1.23 -1.76 4.54
C GLY A 299 -0.49 -2.86 5.32
N ASN A 300 0.75 -3.18 4.97
CA ASN A 300 1.52 -4.20 5.69
C ASN A 300 2.28 -3.64 6.90
N SER A 301 2.29 -2.32 7.15
CA SER A 301 2.76 -1.78 8.42
C SER A 301 1.83 -2.12 9.58
N MET A 302 0.60 -2.53 9.27
CA MET A 302 -0.43 -2.90 10.24
C MET A 302 -0.22 -4.27 10.90
N PHE A 303 0.79 -5.04 10.51
CA PHE A 303 1.12 -6.27 11.23
C PHE A 303 1.42 -5.97 12.69
N LYS A 304 0.62 -6.55 13.59
CA LYS A 304 0.83 -6.42 15.05
C LYS A 304 2.25 -6.89 15.40
N GLY A 305 2.96 -6.12 16.20
CA GLY A 305 4.33 -6.39 16.63
C GLY A 305 5.41 -5.94 15.63
N LEU A 306 5.02 -5.38 14.47
CA LEU A 306 6.00 -4.85 13.51
C LEU A 306 6.77 -3.65 14.05
N PRO A 307 6.13 -2.60 14.59
CA PRO A 307 6.85 -1.42 15.05
C PRO A 307 7.87 -1.73 16.14
N GLU A 308 7.50 -2.57 17.10
CA GLU A 308 8.33 -2.93 18.25
C GLU A 308 9.57 -3.73 17.81
N LYS A 309 9.37 -4.70 16.92
CA LYS A 309 10.50 -5.49 16.38
C LYS A 309 11.38 -4.64 15.46
N PHE A 310 10.79 -3.75 14.68
CA PHE A 310 11.52 -2.84 13.81
C PHE A 310 12.40 -1.88 14.65
N ASP A 311 11.83 -1.26 15.69
CA ASP A 311 12.56 -0.38 16.61
C ASP A 311 13.77 -1.11 17.24
N ARG A 312 13.57 -2.33 17.73
CA ARG A 312 14.67 -3.13 18.28
C ARG A 312 15.77 -3.38 17.26
N GLN A 313 15.43 -3.75 16.03
CA GLN A 313 16.43 -4.08 15.02
C GLN A 313 17.16 -2.84 14.51
N ILE A 314 16.47 -1.74 14.26
CA ILE A 314 17.14 -0.52 13.82
C ILE A 314 18.08 0.03 14.90
N ARG A 315 17.72 -0.08 16.20
CA ARG A 315 18.62 0.26 17.31
C ARG A 315 19.83 -0.66 17.39
N ALA A 316 19.69 -1.94 17.03
CA ALA A 316 20.83 -2.86 17.00
C ALA A 316 21.83 -2.50 15.90
N LEU A 317 21.34 -2.08 14.72
CA LEU A 317 22.14 -1.72 13.55
C LEU A 317 22.78 -0.32 13.64
N ALA A 318 22.10 0.62 14.28
CA ALA A 318 22.54 2.01 14.34
C ALA A 318 23.80 2.20 15.18
N PRO A 319 24.66 3.18 14.83
CA PRO A 319 25.80 3.57 15.66
C PRO A 319 25.36 4.00 17.06
N SER A 320 26.22 3.76 18.06
CA SER A 320 25.91 3.99 19.47
C SER A 320 25.46 5.42 19.77
N SER A 321 25.99 6.40 19.03
CA SER A 321 25.63 7.82 19.18
C SER A 321 24.18 8.13 18.83
N PHE A 322 23.54 7.34 17.99
CA PHE A 322 22.16 7.58 17.53
C PHE A 322 21.11 6.72 18.25
N LYS A 323 21.52 5.62 18.92
CA LYS A 323 20.56 4.65 19.52
C LYS A 323 19.52 5.28 20.42
N LYS A 324 19.89 6.33 21.20
CA LYS A 324 18.98 6.98 22.16
C LYS A 324 17.92 7.86 21.49
N ILE A 325 18.21 8.37 20.31
CA ILE A 325 17.32 9.31 19.61
C ILE A 325 16.38 8.63 18.60
N ILE A 326 16.62 7.34 18.32
CA ILE A 326 15.75 6.59 17.38
C ILE A 326 14.31 6.64 17.88
N ASN A 327 13.42 7.02 16.96
CA ASN A 327 11.99 7.01 17.21
C ASN A 327 11.27 6.45 15.99
N VAL A 328 10.60 5.30 16.17
CA VAL A 328 9.80 4.63 15.14
C VAL A 328 8.34 4.99 15.36
N ILE A 329 7.74 5.59 14.34
CA ILE A 329 6.36 6.08 14.35
C ILE A 329 5.55 5.17 13.43
N ALA A 330 4.52 4.53 13.96
CA ALA A 330 3.56 3.75 13.20
C ALA A 330 2.16 4.28 13.51
N SER A 331 1.52 4.89 12.51
CA SER A 331 0.16 5.39 12.68
C SER A 331 -0.82 4.22 12.74
N PRO A 332 -1.82 4.24 13.63
CA PRO A 332 -2.94 3.30 13.59
C PRO A 332 -3.71 3.35 12.27
N GLU A 333 -3.61 4.46 11.56
CA GLU A 333 -4.20 4.69 10.24
C GLU A 333 -3.21 4.44 9.09
N GLY A 334 -2.16 3.66 9.33
CA GLY A 334 -1.09 3.38 8.36
C GLY A 334 -1.56 2.94 6.97
N LYS A 335 -2.72 2.29 6.88
CA LYS A 335 -3.33 1.90 5.59
C LYS A 335 -3.70 3.08 4.71
N VAL A 336 -4.07 4.21 5.30
CA VAL A 336 -4.60 5.40 4.62
C VAL A 336 -3.76 6.66 4.85
N SER A 337 -2.62 6.55 5.55
CA SER A 337 -1.78 7.69 5.93
C SER A 337 -1.33 8.55 4.74
N ALA A 338 -1.05 7.93 3.59
CA ALA A 338 -0.72 8.65 2.36
C ALA A 338 -1.90 9.48 1.81
N TRP A 339 -3.15 9.13 2.16
CA TRP A 339 -4.34 9.86 1.78
C TRP A 339 -4.71 10.94 2.81
N ILE A 340 -4.59 10.67 4.11
CA ILE A 340 -4.98 11.57 5.22
C ILE A 340 -4.16 12.88 5.23
N MET A 341 -2.95 12.87 4.69
CA MET A 341 -1.99 13.95 4.82
C MET A 341 -2.42 15.30 4.24
N ASP A 342 -3.35 15.31 3.32
CA ASP A 342 -3.69 16.52 2.55
C ASP A 342 -4.30 17.65 3.40
N GLN A 343 -4.72 17.37 4.64
CA GLN A 343 -5.20 18.39 5.58
C GLN A 343 -4.10 19.41 5.98
N TYR A 344 -2.82 19.07 5.81
CA TYR A 344 -1.69 19.93 6.19
C TYR A 344 -1.01 20.65 5.02
N LEU A 345 -1.29 20.23 3.78
CA LEU A 345 -0.84 20.98 2.60
C LEU A 345 -1.84 22.10 2.30
N GLN A 346 -1.40 23.34 2.42
CA GLN A 346 -2.12 24.50 1.85
C GLN A 346 -1.92 24.44 0.32
N LEU A 347 -2.84 23.77 -0.39
CA LEU A 347 -2.90 23.71 -1.85
C LEU A 347 -3.80 24.82 -2.40
#